data_1d70a3c4d2a408da79552fa1e8530ef2
#
_entry.id   1d70a3c4d2a408da79552fa1e8530ef2
#
_cell.length_a   1.000
_cell.length_b   1.000
_cell.length_c   1.000
_cell.angle_alpha   90.00
_cell.angle_beta   90.00
_cell.angle_gamma   90.00
#
_symmetry.space_group_name_H-M   'P 1'
#
loop_
_entity.id
_entity.type
_entity.pdbx_description
1 polymer ?
#
loop_
_entity_poly.entity_id
_entity_poly.type
_entity_poly.pdbx_seq_one_letter_code
_entity_poly.pdbx_strand_id
1 'polypeptide(L)'
;MTIHAIKFNAPGGPENLEWVEVTVGDPGPGEVRVRHHAVGLNFIDVYHRTGLYPMPMPAGLGMEGAGVVEAVGEGVTHLKAGDRVAYAANPPGSYAEVRVMPAMNVCVLPDNISFETGAAMMLKGLTAQYLLKKTHPVGGLRAGDYILFHAAAGGVGLIACQWAKSEGITLIGTAGSDEKCQLAVDHGATHCINYTSENFEEKVKELTGGAGVDVVMDSV
;
A
#
# COMPACT_ATOMS: atom_id res chain seq x y z
N MET A 1 25.25 11.35 -8.73
CA MET A 1 24.74 12.67 -8.24
C MET A 1 24.53 12.60 -6.73
N THR A 2 24.71 13.72 -6.02
CA THR A 2 24.45 13.79 -4.58
C THR A 2 23.01 14.23 -4.34
N ILE A 3 22.30 13.55 -3.46
CA ILE A 3 20.90 13.79 -3.09
C ILE A 3 20.73 13.53 -1.60
N HIS A 4 19.54 13.80 -1.06
CA HIS A 4 19.22 13.45 0.32
C HIS A 4 18.27 12.27 0.38
N ALA A 5 18.42 11.46 1.44
CA ALA A 5 17.56 10.32 1.75
C ALA A 5 17.44 10.13 3.26
N ILE A 6 16.34 9.51 3.68
CA ILE A 6 16.20 8.98 5.03
C ILE A 6 17.00 7.68 5.14
N LYS A 7 17.88 7.63 6.12
CA LYS A 7 18.64 6.43 6.52
C LYS A 7 18.53 6.21 8.01
N PHE A 8 18.75 4.96 8.42
CA PHE A 8 18.90 4.60 9.83
C PHE A 8 19.89 3.45 10.00
N ASN A 9 20.60 3.46 11.14
CA ASN A 9 21.72 2.57 11.42
C ASN A 9 21.35 1.45 12.39
N ALA A 10 20.23 1.58 13.10
CA ALA A 10 19.70 0.59 14.03
C ALA A 10 18.17 0.68 14.10
N PRO A 11 17.47 -0.43 14.32
CA PRO A 11 16.04 -0.41 14.61
C PRO A 11 15.70 0.43 15.85
N GLY A 12 14.53 1.07 15.85
CA GLY A 12 14.10 1.86 17.00
C GLY A 12 12.94 2.81 16.69
N GLY A 13 12.86 3.89 17.45
CA GLY A 13 11.88 4.95 17.28
C GLY A 13 12.17 5.85 16.08
N PRO A 14 11.28 6.82 15.79
CA PRO A 14 11.48 7.75 14.67
C PRO A 14 12.74 8.64 14.83
N GLU A 15 13.26 8.79 16.04
CA GLU A 15 14.51 9.51 16.34
C GLU A 15 15.74 8.89 15.68
N ASN A 16 15.68 7.60 15.28
CA ASN A 16 16.78 6.93 14.58
C ASN A 16 16.82 7.26 13.08
N LEU A 17 15.83 7.99 12.56
CA LEU A 17 15.77 8.37 11.16
C LEU A 17 16.58 9.65 10.93
N GLU A 18 17.55 9.56 10.04
CA GLU A 18 18.45 10.65 9.71
C GLU A 18 18.25 11.09 8.26
N TRP A 19 18.17 12.40 8.02
CA TRP A 19 18.16 12.99 6.69
C TRP A 19 19.61 13.26 6.27
N VAL A 20 20.15 12.41 5.41
CA VAL A 20 21.58 12.39 5.07
C VAL A 20 21.83 12.52 3.58
N GLU A 21 22.99 13.07 3.22
CA GLU A 21 23.48 13.05 1.85
C GLU A 21 23.89 11.63 1.45
N VAL A 22 23.47 11.21 0.26
CA VAL A 22 23.86 9.94 -0.36
C VAL A 22 24.20 10.14 -1.83
N THR A 23 25.08 9.31 -2.36
CA THR A 23 25.39 9.32 -3.79
C THR A 23 24.53 8.30 -4.52
N VAL A 24 23.82 8.75 -5.57
CA VAL A 24 23.07 7.90 -6.48
C VAL A 24 23.81 7.84 -7.82
N GLY A 25 24.09 6.63 -8.28
CA GLY A 25 24.75 6.36 -9.57
C GLY A 25 23.78 6.39 -10.75
N ASP A 26 24.29 6.00 -11.90
CA ASP A 26 23.47 5.73 -13.07
C ASP A 26 22.78 4.36 -12.95
N PRO A 27 21.59 4.16 -13.55
CA PRO A 27 20.91 2.88 -13.52
C PRO A 27 21.69 1.82 -14.30
N GLY A 28 21.85 0.65 -13.70
CA GLY A 28 22.41 -0.53 -14.34
C GLY A 28 21.43 -1.21 -15.31
N PRO A 29 21.82 -2.32 -15.99
CA PRO A 29 20.93 -3.06 -16.87
C PRO A 29 19.63 -3.47 -16.14
N GLY A 30 18.47 -3.19 -16.77
CA GLY A 30 17.15 -3.48 -16.20
C GLY A 30 16.68 -2.54 -15.10
N GLU A 31 17.44 -1.50 -14.79
CA GLU A 31 17.09 -0.52 -13.75
C GLU A 31 16.63 0.83 -14.33
N VAL A 32 16.01 1.61 -13.48
CA VAL A 32 15.55 2.97 -13.77
C VAL A 32 15.93 3.90 -12.62
N ARG A 33 16.30 5.15 -12.95
CA ARG A 33 16.47 6.21 -11.96
C ARG A 33 15.24 7.10 -11.96
N VAL A 34 14.59 7.20 -10.80
CA VAL A 34 13.36 7.97 -10.59
C VAL A 34 13.62 9.11 -9.62
N ARG A 35 13.26 10.34 -10.02
CA ARG A 35 13.16 11.50 -9.15
C ARG A 35 11.76 11.56 -8.56
N HIS A 36 11.67 11.49 -7.24
CA HIS A 36 10.38 11.53 -6.55
C HIS A 36 9.78 12.94 -6.53
N HIS A 37 8.49 13.00 -6.72
CA HIS A 37 7.63 14.15 -6.47
C HIS A 37 6.79 13.92 -5.21
N ALA A 38 6.41 12.69 -4.95
CA ALA A 38 5.70 12.28 -3.74
C ALA A 38 6.11 10.87 -3.33
N VAL A 39 6.09 10.58 -2.03
CA VAL A 39 6.33 9.25 -1.46
C VAL A 39 5.20 8.89 -0.49
N GLY A 40 4.80 7.62 -0.49
CA GLY A 40 3.73 7.13 0.37
C GLY A 40 4.23 6.65 1.72
N LEU A 41 3.52 7.02 2.78
CA LEU A 41 3.72 6.49 4.12
C LEU A 41 2.83 5.26 4.33
N ASN A 42 3.43 4.16 4.77
CA ASN A 42 2.73 2.90 5.01
C ASN A 42 3.11 2.30 6.37
N PHE A 43 2.22 1.53 6.98
CA PHE A 43 2.47 0.96 8.31
C PHE A 43 3.63 -0.05 8.30
N ILE A 44 3.90 -0.69 7.16
CA ILE A 44 5.06 -1.57 6.98
C ILE A 44 6.39 -0.82 7.19
N ASP A 45 6.44 0.47 6.95
CA ASP A 45 7.63 1.28 7.20
C ASP A 45 7.95 1.35 8.70
N VAL A 46 6.92 1.31 9.55
CA VAL A 46 7.09 1.18 11.00
C VAL A 46 7.67 -0.19 11.36
N TYR A 47 7.20 -1.27 10.71
CA TYR A 47 7.73 -2.62 10.94
C TYR A 47 9.20 -2.74 10.55
N HIS A 48 9.60 -2.13 9.43
CA HIS A 48 11.00 -2.06 9.02
C HIS A 48 11.82 -1.25 10.03
N ARG A 49 11.34 -0.06 10.40
CA ARG A 49 12.06 0.83 11.32
C ARG A 49 12.23 0.23 12.70
N THR A 50 11.23 -0.45 13.24
CA THR A 50 11.28 -1.08 14.58
C THR A 50 12.02 -2.41 14.59
N GLY A 51 12.34 -2.97 13.41
CA GLY A 51 13.02 -4.26 13.29
C GLY A 51 12.12 -5.48 13.39
N LEU A 52 10.78 -5.30 13.42
CA LEU A 52 9.83 -6.41 13.31
C LEU A 52 10.05 -7.16 11.98
N TYR A 53 10.33 -6.42 10.91
CA TYR A 53 10.82 -6.96 9.65
C TYR A 53 12.31 -6.61 9.51
N PRO A 54 13.22 -7.57 9.80
CA PRO A 54 14.65 -7.31 9.80
C PRO A 54 15.17 -6.87 8.43
N MET A 55 16.08 -5.90 8.45
CA MET A 55 16.75 -5.38 7.26
C MET A 55 18.25 -5.28 7.47
N PRO A 56 19.08 -5.45 6.43
CA PRO A 56 20.50 -5.12 6.52
C PRO A 56 20.69 -3.63 6.80
N MET A 57 21.59 -3.31 7.75
CA MET A 57 21.91 -1.92 8.12
C MET A 57 23.25 -1.49 7.49
N PRO A 58 23.41 -0.18 7.14
CA PRO A 58 22.42 0.90 7.22
C PRO A 58 21.33 0.75 6.16
N ALA A 59 20.08 1.07 6.53
CA ALA A 59 18.92 0.88 5.67
C ALA A 59 18.29 2.21 5.21
N GLY A 60 17.61 2.18 4.06
CA GLY A 60 16.64 3.19 3.66
C GLY A 60 15.23 2.78 4.06
N LEU A 61 14.27 3.69 3.99
CA LEU A 61 12.88 3.47 4.35
C LEU A 61 11.94 3.85 3.19
N GLY A 62 10.70 3.38 3.29
CA GLY A 62 9.64 3.66 2.31
C GLY A 62 9.62 2.69 1.14
N MET A 63 8.43 2.24 0.78
CA MET A 63 8.21 1.26 -0.29
C MET A 63 7.42 1.81 -1.47
N GLU A 64 6.85 3.00 -1.36
CA GLU A 64 5.90 3.55 -2.31
C GLU A 64 6.30 4.97 -2.71
N GLY A 65 6.17 5.28 -4.00
CA GLY A 65 6.50 6.60 -4.50
C GLY A 65 6.01 6.83 -5.91
N ALA A 66 5.96 8.10 -6.30
CA ALA A 66 5.67 8.55 -7.65
C ALA A 66 6.59 9.72 -8.03
N GLY A 67 6.90 9.82 -9.31
CA GLY A 67 7.83 10.84 -9.79
C GLY A 67 8.07 10.74 -11.29
N VAL A 68 9.25 11.19 -11.70
CA VAL A 68 9.65 11.23 -13.11
C VAL A 68 10.91 10.39 -13.31
N VAL A 69 10.92 9.61 -14.37
CA VAL A 69 12.10 8.88 -14.82
C VAL A 69 13.16 9.86 -15.29
N GLU A 70 14.36 9.84 -14.70
CA GLU A 70 15.50 10.63 -15.16
C GLU A 70 16.38 9.88 -16.16
N ALA A 71 16.55 8.57 -15.95
CA ALA A 71 17.37 7.72 -16.80
C ALA A 71 16.89 6.28 -16.74
N VAL A 72 17.18 5.53 -17.79
CA VAL A 72 16.90 4.09 -17.90
C VAL A 72 18.21 3.35 -18.21
N GLY A 73 18.38 2.18 -17.62
CA GLY A 73 19.49 1.29 -17.92
C GLY A 73 19.28 0.46 -19.19
N GLU A 74 20.32 -0.26 -19.57
CA GLU A 74 20.28 -1.15 -20.74
C GLU A 74 19.15 -2.20 -20.60
N GLY A 75 18.45 -2.47 -21.70
CA GLY A 75 17.37 -3.47 -21.78
C GLY A 75 16.00 -2.98 -21.26
N VAL A 76 15.89 -1.79 -20.72
CA VAL A 76 14.60 -1.20 -20.34
C VAL A 76 13.91 -0.62 -21.57
N THR A 77 12.77 -1.20 -21.97
CA THR A 77 12.05 -0.82 -23.21
C THR A 77 10.67 -0.21 -22.96
N HIS A 78 10.12 -0.40 -21.77
CA HIS A 78 8.76 0.05 -21.41
C HIS A 78 8.71 1.40 -20.71
N LEU A 79 9.89 1.98 -20.37
CA LEU A 79 10.06 3.30 -19.76
C LEU A 79 11.12 4.11 -20.51
N LYS A 80 11.00 5.43 -20.46
CA LYS A 80 11.99 6.38 -20.97
C LYS A 80 12.11 7.60 -20.06
N ALA A 81 13.20 8.34 -20.19
CA ALA A 81 13.37 9.61 -19.48
C ALA A 81 12.21 10.56 -19.79
N GLY A 82 11.70 11.21 -18.76
CA GLY A 82 10.53 12.10 -18.78
C GLY A 82 9.20 11.40 -18.49
N ASP A 83 9.12 10.08 -18.46
CA ASP A 83 7.88 9.39 -18.11
C ASP A 83 7.50 9.67 -16.66
N ARG A 84 6.22 9.98 -16.46
CA ARG A 84 5.59 10.03 -15.13
C ARG A 84 5.34 8.61 -14.66
N VAL A 85 5.72 8.29 -13.45
CA VAL A 85 5.68 6.91 -12.94
C VAL A 85 5.24 6.84 -11.49
N ALA A 86 4.72 5.67 -11.10
CA ALA A 86 4.46 5.30 -9.71
C ALA A 86 4.84 3.84 -9.47
N TYR A 87 5.09 3.49 -8.22
CA TYR A 87 5.49 2.14 -7.85
C TYR A 87 5.19 1.83 -6.38
N ALA A 88 5.10 0.53 -6.07
CA ALA A 88 5.21 0.00 -4.72
C ALA A 88 6.08 -1.26 -4.79
N ALA A 89 7.29 -1.22 -4.22
CA ALA A 89 8.28 -2.28 -4.43
C ALA A 89 9.34 -2.39 -3.35
N ASN A 90 9.84 -3.62 -3.20
CA ASN A 90 11.08 -3.92 -2.49
C ASN A 90 12.31 -3.68 -3.41
N PRO A 91 13.50 -3.44 -2.82
CA PRO A 91 13.74 -3.13 -1.41
C PRO A 91 13.23 -1.75 -1.02
N PRO A 92 13.00 -1.45 0.29
CA PRO A 92 12.67 -0.11 0.77
C PRO A 92 13.72 0.94 0.38
N GLY A 93 13.30 2.22 0.26
CA GLY A 93 14.20 3.31 -0.12
C GLY A 93 13.50 4.46 -0.84
N SER A 94 12.16 4.53 -0.81
CA SER A 94 11.44 5.64 -1.43
C SER A 94 11.56 6.97 -0.67
N TYR A 95 11.96 6.95 0.61
CA TYR A 95 12.21 8.18 1.36
C TYR A 95 13.55 8.81 0.97
N ALA A 96 13.65 9.19 -0.29
CA ALA A 96 14.80 9.78 -0.93
C ALA A 96 14.34 10.74 -2.05
N GLU A 97 15.13 11.75 -2.37
CA GLU A 97 14.82 12.62 -3.51
C GLU A 97 14.88 11.88 -4.85
N VAL A 98 15.82 10.94 -4.95
CA VAL A 98 16.05 10.11 -6.15
C VAL A 98 16.45 8.71 -5.74
N ARG A 99 16.01 7.70 -6.50
CA ARG A 99 16.50 6.32 -6.34
C ARG A 99 16.73 5.62 -7.67
N VAL A 100 17.61 4.64 -7.65
CA VAL A 100 17.73 3.62 -8.69
C VAL A 100 17.02 2.36 -8.21
N MET A 101 16.25 1.73 -9.10
CA MET A 101 15.47 0.53 -8.79
C MET A 101 15.18 -0.31 -10.03
N PRO A 102 14.80 -1.60 -9.86
CA PRO A 102 14.38 -2.42 -11.00
C PRO A 102 13.19 -1.82 -11.75
N ALA A 103 13.34 -1.61 -13.04
CA ALA A 103 12.34 -0.97 -13.90
C ALA A 103 11.03 -1.78 -13.98
N MET A 104 11.10 -3.10 -13.83
CA MET A 104 9.94 -4.00 -13.85
C MET A 104 8.89 -3.70 -12.75
N ASN A 105 9.31 -3.03 -11.69
CA ASN A 105 8.43 -2.66 -10.56
C ASN A 105 7.76 -1.29 -10.76
N VAL A 106 8.03 -0.61 -11.85
CA VAL A 106 7.61 0.77 -12.09
C VAL A 106 6.55 0.82 -13.19
N CYS A 107 5.44 1.49 -12.90
CA CYS A 107 4.34 1.66 -13.83
C CYS A 107 4.25 3.10 -14.32
N VAL A 108 3.90 3.30 -15.58
CA VAL A 108 3.58 4.63 -16.12
C VAL A 108 2.34 5.18 -15.41
N LEU A 109 2.44 6.40 -14.90
CA LEU A 109 1.35 7.10 -14.25
C LEU A 109 0.61 7.95 -15.28
N PRO A 110 -0.71 7.76 -15.49
CA PRO A 110 -1.52 8.57 -16.41
C PRO A 110 -1.46 10.06 -16.06
N ASP A 111 -1.57 10.92 -17.08
CA ASP A 111 -1.43 12.37 -16.91
C ASP A 111 -2.50 12.99 -16.02
N ASN A 112 -3.68 12.39 -15.96
CA ASN A 112 -4.81 12.84 -15.13
C ASN A 112 -4.71 12.39 -13.66
N ILE A 113 -3.67 11.64 -13.27
CA ILE A 113 -3.41 11.24 -11.87
C ILE A 113 -2.23 12.05 -11.34
N SER A 114 -2.41 12.74 -10.21
CA SER A 114 -1.31 13.47 -9.57
C SER A 114 -0.24 12.54 -8.99
N PHE A 115 0.97 13.04 -8.76
CA PHE A 115 2.03 12.26 -8.11
C PHE A 115 1.65 11.87 -6.68
N GLU A 116 0.97 12.76 -5.95
CA GLU A 116 0.49 12.50 -4.60
C GLU A 116 -0.51 11.34 -4.59
N THR A 117 -1.46 11.35 -5.53
CA THR A 117 -2.41 10.23 -5.68
C THR A 117 -1.66 8.95 -6.06
N GLY A 118 -0.73 9.01 -7.02
CA GLY A 118 0.11 7.88 -7.42
C GLY A 118 0.89 7.28 -6.25
N ALA A 119 1.52 8.14 -5.43
CA ALA A 119 2.30 7.71 -4.27
C ALA A 119 1.43 7.21 -3.09
N ALA A 120 0.16 7.59 -3.02
CA ALA A 120 -0.74 7.18 -1.93
C ALA A 120 -1.52 5.90 -2.22
N MET A 121 -1.61 5.49 -3.51
CA MET A 121 -2.51 4.42 -3.93
C MET A 121 -1.81 3.10 -4.28
N MET A 122 -0.53 3.11 -4.67
CA MET A 122 0.09 1.93 -5.27
C MET A 122 0.17 0.76 -4.29
N LEU A 123 0.74 0.93 -3.11
CA LEU A 123 0.87 -0.15 -2.13
C LEU A 123 -0.51 -0.60 -1.61
N LYS A 124 -1.32 0.35 -1.19
CA LYS A 124 -2.64 0.08 -0.63
C LYS A 124 -3.61 -0.46 -1.68
N GLY A 125 -3.59 0.09 -2.89
CA GLY A 125 -4.44 -0.35 -4.00
C GLY A 125 -4.06 -1.73 -4.52
N LEU A 126 -2.76 -2.02 -4.69
CA LEU A 126 -2.29 -3.36 -5.05
C LEU A 126 -2.64 -4.39 -3.97
N THR A 127 -2.55 -4.00 -2.68
CA THR A 127 -2.95 -4.86 -1.56
C THR A 127 -4.45 -5.16 -1.62
N ALA A 128 -5.30 -4.15 -1.76
CA ALA A 128 -6.74 -4.36 -1.91
C ALA A 128 -7.06 -5.23 -3.14
N GLN A 129 -6.34 -5.02 -4.26
CA GLN A 129 -6.52 -5.79 -5.47
C GLN A 129 -6.24 -7.28 -5.26
N TYR A 130 -5.07 -7.65 -4.72
CA TYR A 130 -4.77 -9.06 -4.59
C TYR A 130 -5.64 -9.72 -3.51
N LEU A 131 -5.98 -9.02 -2.43
CA LEU A 131 -6.89 -9.54 -1.41
C LEU A 131 -8.27 -9.86 -2.00
N LEU A 132 -8.86 -8.98 -2.79
CA LEU A 132 -10.20 -9.19 -3.36
C LEU A 132 -10.20 -10.12 -4.57
N LYS A 133 -9.09 -10.20 -5.33
CA LYS A 133 -9.08 -10.83 -6.66
C LYS A 133 -8.16 -12.04 -6.81
N LYS A 134 -7.17 -12.24 -5.92
CA LYS A 134 -6.11 -13.24 -6.14
C LYS A 134 -5.92 -14.25 -5.01
N THR A 135 -6.35 -13.95 -3.79
CA THR A 135 -6.10 -14.82 -2.62
C THR A 135 -7.16 -15.89 -2.41
N HIS A 136 -8.23 -15.93 -3.22
CA HIS A 136 -9.31 -16.90 -3.13
C HIS A 136 -9.23 -17.95 -4.22
N PRO A 137 -9.71 -19.18 -3.96
CA PRO A 137 -9.77 -20.19 -4.99
C PRO A 137 -10.64 -19.71 -6.17
N VAL A 138 -10.12 -19.88 -7.38
CA VAL A 138 -10.84 -19.70 -8.66
C VAL A 138 -11.52 -18.33 -8.86
N GLY A 139 -10.73 -17.32 -9.21
CA GLY A 139 -11.26 -16.10 -9.83
C GLY A 139 -11.59 -14.94 -8.90
N GLY A 140 -11.22 -15.03 -7.63
CA GLY A 140 -11.47 -13.95 -6.65
C GLY A 140 -12.91 -13.92 -6.14
N LEU A 141 -13.21 -12.93 -5.31
CA LEU A 141 -14.55 -12.66 -4.82
C LEU A 141 -15.49 -12.18 -5.94
N ARG A 142 -16.77 -12.49 -5.81
CA ARG A 142 -17.83 -12.20 -6.80
C ARG A 142 -18.99 -11.46 -6.16
N ALA A 143 -19.85 -10.90 -6.99
CA ALA A 143 -21.11 -10.32 -6.55
C ALA A 143 -21.93 -11.35 -5.74
N GLY A 144 -22.39 -10.94 -4.56
CA GLY A 144 -23.12 -11.77 -3.62
C GLY A 144 -22.29 -12.45 -2.54
N ASP A 145 -20.96 -12.50 -2.67
CA ASP A 145 -20.09 -13.03 -1.62
C ASP A 145 -20.06 -12.08 -0.41
N TYR A 146 -19.89 -12.65 0.78
CA TYR A 146 -19.74 -11.94 2.04
C TYR A 146 -18.31 -12.00 2.52
N ILE A 147 -17.73 -10.84 2.87
CA ILE A 147 -16.39 -10.78 3.45
C ILE A 147 -16.40 -10.04 4.78
N LEU A 148 -15.62 -10.52 5.74
CA LEU A 148 -15.25 -9.78 6.95
C LEU A 148 -13.87 -9.14 6.72
N PHE A 149 -13.79 -7.81 6.86
CA PHE A 149 -12.55 -7.06 6.65
C PHE A 149 -12.17 -6.32 7.92
N HIS A 150 -11.11 -6.79 8.61
CA HIS A 150 -10.59 -6.12 9.78
C HIS A 150 -9.87 -4.82 9.41
N ALA A 151 -9.90 -3.83 10.31
CA ALA A 151 -9.35 -2.48 10.08
C ALA A 151 -9.93 -1.79 8.82
N ALA A 152 -11.24 -1.91 8.61
CA ALA A 152 -11.93 -1.42 7.40
C ALA A 152 -11.80 0.10 7.17
N ALA A 153 -11.57 0.89 8.22
CA ALA A 153 -11.30 2.33 8.13
C ALA A 153 -9.81 2.66 7.89
N GLY A 154 -8.94 1.66 7.74
CA GLY A 154 -7.53 1.85 7.38
C GLY A 154 -7.33 2.11 5.91
N GLY A 155 -6.10 2.47 5.51
CA GLY A 155 -5.80 2.84 4.13
C GLY A 155 -6.09 1.77 3.09
N VAL A 156 -5.86 0.48 3.39
CA VAL A 156 -6.25 -0.65 2.51
C VAL A 156 -7.75 -0.87 2.60
N GLY A 157 -8.33 -0.82 3.81
CA GLY A 157 -9.74 -1.07 4.06
C GLY A 157 -10.66 -0.11 3.31
N LEU A 158 -10.37 1.19 3.30
CA LEU A 158 -11.19 2.18 2.58
C LEU A 158 -11.20 1.95 1.06
N ILE A 159 -10.08 1.52 0.49
CA ILE A 159 -10.02 1.14 -0.94
C ILE A 159 -10.80 -0.16 -1.16
N ALA A 160 -10.64 -1.14 -0.27
CA ALA A 160 -11.37 -2.41 -0.36
C ALA A 160 -12.89 -2.22 -0.25
N CYS A 161 -13.36 -1.31 0.63
CA CYS A 161 -14.78 -0.97 0.75
C CYS A 161 -15.35 -0.42 -0.56
N GLN A 162 -14.67 0.54 -1.19
CA GLN A 162 -15.09 1.12 -2.47
C GLN A 162 -15.11 0.06 -3.57
N TRP A 163 -14.08 -0.78 -3.63
CA TRP A 163 -13.97 -1.80 -4.65
C TRP A 163 -15.01 -2.90 -4.46
N ALA A 164 -15.18 -3.41 -3.24
CA ALA A 164 -16.21 -4.40 -2.91
C ALA A 164 -17.60 -3.91 -3.32
N LYS A 165 -17.95 -2.65 -2.98
CA LYS A 165 -19.21 -2.02 -3.39
C LYS A 165 -19.38 -2.02 -4.92
N SER A 166 -18.34 -1.66 -5.66
CA SER A 166 -18.39 -1.60 -7.14
C SER A 166 -18.57 -2.97 -7.79
N GLU A 167 -18.16 -4.04 -7.11
CA GLU A 167 -18.26 -5.42 -7.57
C GLU A 167 -19.48 -6.18 -7.02
N GLY A 168 -20.31 -5.53 -6.21
CA GLY A 168 -21.47 -6.14 -5.58
C GLY A 168 -21.14 -7.16 -4.48
N ILE A 169 -19.96 -7.05 -3.87
CA ILE A 169 -19.51 -7.86 -2.73
C ILE A 169 -20.02 -7.21 -1.45
N THR A 170 -20.58 -8.02 -0.55
CA THR A 170 -21.01 -7.54 0.77
C THR A 170 -19.83 -7.50 1.73
N LEU A 171 -19.27 -6.30 1.98
CA LEU A 171 -18.20 -6.12 2.92
C LEU A 171 -18.74 -5.74 4.30
N ILE A 172 -18.46 -6.57 5.29
CA ILE A 172 -18.66 -6.32 6.70
C ILE A 172 -17.30 -5.89 7.27
N GLY A 173 -17.17 -4.62 7.64
CA GLY A 173 -15.95 -4.08 8.23
C GLY A 173 -15.90 -4.24 9.75
N THR A 174 -14.70 -4.14 10.33
CA THR A 174 -14.54 -3.86 11.76
C THR A 174 -13.64 -2.66 11.96
N ALA A 175 -13.92 -1.88 13.01
CA ALA A 175 -13.12 -0.74 13.43
C ALA A 175 -13.22 -0.51 14.94
N GLY A 176 -12.33 0.32 15.50
CA GLY A 176 -12.23 0.55 16.95
C GLY A 176 -13.01 1.76 17.48
N SER A 177 -13.83 2.41 16.64
CA SER A 177 -14.76 3.47 17.07
C SER A 177 -15.90 3.65 16.08
N ASP A 178 -16.98 4.30 16.53
CA ASP A 178 -18.14 4.55 15.69
C ASP A 178 -17.82 5.49 14.54
N GLU A 179 -16.96 6.51 14.75
CA GLU A 179 -16.53 7.41 13.68
C GLU A 179 -15.76 6.66 12.58
N LYS A 180 -14.92 5.70 12.98
CA LYS A 180 -14.19 4.85 12.02
C LYS A 180 -15.13 3.90 11.29
N CYS A 181 -16.13 3.36 11.99
CA CYS A 181 -17.17 2.55 11.35
C CYS A 181 -17.97 3.37 10.33
N GLN A 182 -18.36 4.58 10.69
CA GLN A 182 -19.05 5.47 9.75
C GLN A 182 -18.20 5.79 8.54
N LEU A 183 -16.89 6.08 8.73
CA LEU A 183 -15.96 6.32 7.64
C LEU A 183 -15.88 5.12 6.66
N ALA A 184 -15.85 3.89 7.18
CA ALA A 184 -15.84 2.69 6.33
C ALA A 184 -17.15 2.56 5.53
N VAL A 185 -18.30 2.82 6.16
CA VAL A 185 -19.62 2.79 5.50
C VAL A 185 -19.74 3.89 4.43
N ASP A 186 -19.29 5.09 4.71
CA ASP A 186 -19.26 6.19 3.73
C ASP A 186 -18.43 5.86 2.49
N HIS A 187 -17.39 5.03 2.67
CA HIS A 187 -16.54 4.52 1.59
C HIS A 187 -17.05 3.22 0.96
N GLY A 188 -18.19 2.70 1.38
CA GLY A 188 -18.84 1.60 0.68
C GLY A 188 -18.89 0.26 1.40
N ALA A 189 -18.43 0.17 2.64
CA ALA A 189 -18.72 -1.01 3.47
C ALA A 189 -20.24 -1.14 3.62
N THR A 190 -20.75 -2.37 3.49
CA THR A 190 -22.19 -2.64 3.67
C THR A 190 -22.57 -2.47 5.13
N HIS A 191 -21.71 -2.96 6.02
CA HIS A 191 -21.81 -2.81 7.47
C HIS A 191 -20.42 -2.58 8.05
N CYS A 192 -20.35 -1.95 9.23
CA CYS A 192 -19.12 -1.91 10.01
C CYS A 192 -19.43 -2.07 11.50
N ILE A 193 -18.67 -2.89 12.17
CA ILE A 193 -18.87 -3.31 13.56
C ILE A 193 -17.78 -2.64 14.41
N ASN A 194 -18.20 -1.93 15.44
CA ASN A 194 -17.29 -1.39 16.43
C ASN A 194 -16.93 -2.48 17.46
N TYR A 195 -15.78 -3.13 17.28
CA TYR A 195 -15.34 -4.25 18.11
C TYR A 195 -15.04 -3.86 19.56
N THR A 196 -15.03 -2.56 19.92
CA THR A 196 -14.86 -2.14 21.31
C THR A 196 -16.16 -2.18 22.11
N SER A 197 -17.30 -2.17 21.44
CA SER A 197 -18.65 -2.17 22.05
C SER A 197 -19.50 -3.37 21.63
N GLU A 198 -19.15 -4.07 20.55
CA GLU A 198 -19.91 -5.18 20.00
C GLU A 198 -19.05 -6.43 19.82
N ASN A 199 -19.65 -7.60 19.97
CA ASN A 199 -19.03 -8.87 19.59
C ASN A 199 -19.17 -9.06 18.08
N PHE A 200 -18.06 -8.93 17.35
CA PHE A 200 -18.11 -9.01 15.89
C PHE A 200 -18.53 -10.38 15.35
N GLU A 201 -18.21 -11.49 16.06
CA GLU A 201 -18.61 -12.83 15.65
C GLU A 201 -20.14 -12.99 15.69
N GLU A 202 -20.78 -12.54 16.77
CA GLU A 202 -22.23 -12.56 16.91
C GLU A 202 -22.92 -11.69 15.87
N LYS A 203 -22.37 -10.48 15.65
CA LYS A 203 -22.89 -9.55 14.64
C LYS A 203 -22.75 -10.07 13.21
N VAL A 204 -21.64 -10.70 12.88
CA VAL A 204 -21.48 -11.35 11.56
C VAL A 204 -22.52 -12.44 11.37
N LYS A 205 -22.77 -13.30 12.38
CA LYS A 205 -23.83 -14.32 12.30
C LYS A 205 -25.23 -13.70 12.12
N GLU A 206 -25.51 -12.62 12.85
CA GLU A 206 -26.80 -11.89 12.71
C GLU A 206 -26.97 -11.35 11.28
N LEU A 207 -25.94 -10.64 10.75
CA LEU A 207 -25.97 -10.01 9.42
C LEU A 207 -26.02 -11.00 8.25
N THR A 208 -25.55 -12.22 8.48
CA THR A 208 -25.50 -13.30 7.45
C THR A 208 -26.58 -14.37 7.63
N GLY A 209 -27.55 -14.16 8.55
CA GLY A 209 -28.59 -15.16 8.85
C GLY A 209 -28.04 -16.47 9.40
N GLY A 210 -26.88 -16.44 10.06
CA GLY A 210 -26.19 -17.60 10.64
C GLY A 210 -25.21 -18.31 9.73
N ALA A 211 -25.13 -17.94 8.44
CA ALA A 211 -24.23 -18.60 7.47
C ALA A 211 -22.75 -18.24 7.68
N GLY A 212 -22.46 -17.06 8.24
CA GLY A 212 -21.12 -16.54 8.31
C GLY A 212 -20.67 -15.87 7.00
N VAL A 213 -19.38 -15.59 6.87
CA VAL A 213 -18.79 -14.98 5.67
C VAL A 213 -17.99 -16.00 4.87
N ASP A 214 -17.87 -15.77 3.56
CA ASP A 214 -17.07 -16.62 2.68
C ASP A 214 -15.57 -16.48 2.95
N VAL A 215 -15.14 -15.27 3.36
CA VAL A 215 -13.74 -14.95 3.59
C VAL A 215 -13.56 -13.95 4.72
N VAL A 216 -12.49 -14.14 5.50
CA VAL A 216 -12.01 -13.18 6.49
C VAL A 216 -10.68 -12.60 6.01
N MET A 217 -10.58 -11.27 5.96
CA MET A 217 -9.36 -10.53 5.69
C MET A 217 -8.82 -10.00 7.02
N ASP A 218 -7.80 -10.68 7.53
CA ASP A 218 -7.16 -10.35 8.78
C ASP A 218 -5.73 -9.82 8.53
N SER A 219 -5.47 -8.62 9.00
CA SER A 219 -4.17 -7.94 8.92
C SER A 219 -3.79 -7.26 10.24
N VAL A 220 -4.42 -7.65 11.34
CA VAL A 220 -4.27 -7.01 12.67
C VAL A 220 -3.56 -7.94 13.64
#